data_105f252d1da6c7152c4d01105ae1a661
#
_entry.id   105f252d1da6c7152c4d01105ae1a661
#
_cell.length_a   1.000
_cell.length_b   1.000
_cell.length_c   1.000
_cell.angle_alpha   90.00
_cell.angle_beta   90.00
_cell.angle_gamma   90.00
#
_symmetry.space_group_name_H-M   'P 1'
#
loop_
_entity.id
_entity.type
_entity.pdbx_description
1 polymer ?
#
loop_
_entity_poly.entity_id
_entity_poly.type
_entity_poly.pdbx_seq_one_letter_code
_entity_poly.pdbx_strand_id
1 'polypeptide(L)'
;LFQIGRGVLEACGIDLHVGPGDVAARGNFCTLDEEGRVADRRAGRISTETCQRLCLKLDQIRLEGVELIVRPVKEHRLVVLFRGEGLSEALSDSDPLAPGHPALQVRPIRPDAARTAALVNRFLEQARGVLKDDHPANMILLRGFAAPPSLPPFPELFQLRAAAITCYPMYRGLAKLVGMDALPFCADLDDELRALAANYDRFDFFFVHYKETDRAGEDGNFDGKGPALEELDRRILAFLELKPDVFIVT
;
A
#
# COMPACT_ATOMS: atom_id res chain seq x y z
N LEU A 1 21.42 -1.00 -2.75
CA LEU A 1 20.17 -0.66 -2.05
C LEU A 1 19.03 -0.76 -3.05
N PHE A 2 18.03 -1.58 -2.76
CA PHE A 2 16.84 -1.69 -3.59
C PHE A 2 15.87 -0.55 -3.24
N GLN A 3 15.35 0.16 -4.23
CA GLN A 3 14.24 1.08 -4.07
C GLN A 3 12.97 0.38 -4.57
N ILE A 4 12.01 0.17 -3.68
CA ILE A 4 10.73 -0.45 -4.01
C ILE A 4 9.65 0.62 -3.92
N GLY A 5 8.96 0.86 -5.02
CA GLY A 5 7.86 1.82 -5.03
C GLY A 5 6.64 1.29 -4.26
N ARG A 6 5.93 2.21 -3.61
CA ARG A 6 4.77 1.89 -2.75
C ARG A 6 3.63 1.22 -3.51
N GLY A 7 3.50 1.44 -4.82
CA GLY A 7 2.46 0.81 -5.63
C GLY A 7 2.54 -0.72 -5.61
N VAL A 8 3.72 -1.28 -5.85
CA VAL A 8 3.92 -2.74 -5.81
C VAL A 8 3.73 -3.30 -4.40
N LEU A 9 4.24 -2.60 -3.38
CA LEU A 9 4.07 -3.03 -1.98
C LEU A 9 2.59 -3.14 -1.58
N GLU A 10 1.79 -2.12 -1.92
CA GLU A 10 0.35 -2.12 -1.62
C GLU A 10 -0.40 -3.18 -2.44
N ALA A 11 -0.05 -3.34 -3.74
CA ALA A 11 -0.66 -4.35 -4.61
C ALA A 11 -0.43 -5.77 -4.08
N CYS A 12 0.83 -6.13 -3.82
CA CYS A 12 1.18 -7.44 -3.27
C CYS A 12 0.55 -7.66 -1.88
N GLY A 13 0.41 -6.58 -1.10
CA GLY A 13 -0.18 -6.61 0.24
C GLY A 13 -1.65 -7.00 0.27
N ILE A 14 -2.41 -6.66 -0.78
CA ILE A 14 -3.83 -7.02 -0.94
C ILE A 14 -4.03 -8.24 -1.87
N ASP A 15 -3.00 -9.05 -2.05
CA ASP A 15 -3.01 -10.25 -2.91
C ASP A 15 -3.26 -9.97 -4.41
N LEU A 16 -3.06 -8.72 -4.86
CA LEU A 16 -3.08 -8.41 -6.29
C LEU A 16 -1.74 -8.82 -6.92
N HIS A 17 -1.82 -9.73 -7.88
CA HIS A 17 -0.65 -10.18 -8.63
C HIS A 17 -0.11 -9.07 -9.53
N VAL A 18 1.18 -8.76 -9.39
CA VAL A 18 1.92 -7.81 -10.23
C VAL A 18 2.95 -8.60 -11.02
N GLY A 19 2.74 -8.72 -12.33
CA GLY A 19 3.61 -9.47 -13.23
C GLY A 19 4.74 -8.62 -13.84
N PRO A 20 5.69 -9.27 -14.53
CA PRO A 20 6.70 -8.54 -15.29
C PRO A 20 6.06 -7.60 -16.33
N GLY A 21 6.51 -6.36 -16.38
CA GLY A 21 5.97 -5.33 -17.28
C GLY A 21 4.72 -4.59 -16.76
N ASP A 22 4.15 -5.01 -15.63
CA ASP A 22 3.11 -4.25 -14.96
C ASP A 22 3.69 -3.02 -14.25
N VAL A 23 2.90 -1.94 -14.18
CA VAL A 23 3.23 -0.75 -13.38
C VAL A 23 2.12 -0.51 -12.37
N ALA A 24 2.45 -0.62 -11.09
CA ALA A 24 1.54 -0.37 -9.99
C ALA A 24 1.78 1.01 -9.37
N ALA A 25 0.70 1.69 -8.98
CA ALA A 25 0.75 2.94 -8.24
C ALA A 25 -0.12 2.87 -6.99
N ARG A 26 0.35 3.44 -5.88
CA ARG A 26 -0.52 3.73 -4.73
C ARG A 26 -1.37 4.93 -5.05
N GLY A 27 -2.68 4.80 -4.85
CA GLY A 27 -3.64 5.88 -4.97
C GLY A 27 -4.19 6.32 -3.61
N ASN A 28 -4.53 7.59 -3.51
CA ASN A 28 -5.36 8.13 -2.45
C ASN A 28 -6.56 8.84 -3.07
N PHE A 29 -7.77 8.56 -2.61
CA PHE A 29 -8.87 9.48 -2.83
C PHE A 29 -8.55 10.80 -2.14
N CYS A 30 -8.86 11.91 -2.81
CA CYS A 30 -8.66 13.25 -2.30
C CYS A 30 -9.85 14.14 -2.61
N THR A 31 -9.93 15.28 -1.92
CA THR A 31 -10.92 16.32 -2.17
C THR A 31 -10.30 17.44 -2.97
N LEU A 32 -10.91 17.78 -4.12
CA LEU A 32 -10.65 19.05 -4.81
C LEU A 32 -11.68 20.09 -4.40
N ASP A 33 -11.21 21.34 -4.24
CA ASP A 33 -12.04 22.51 -4.10
C ASP A 33 -12.64 22.96 -5.47
N GLU A 34 -13.42 24.05 -5.45
CA GLU A 34 -14.08 24.59 -6.65
C GLU A 34 -13.08 25.11 -7.69
N GLU A 35 -11.88 25.54 -7.26
CA GLU A 35 -10.78 25.95 -8.12
C GLU A 35 -9.93 24.79 -8.64
N GLY A 36 -10.25 23.53 -8.26
CA GLY A 36 -9.55 22.33 -8.68
C GLY A 36 -8.23 22.08 -7.94
N ARG A 37 -8.02 22.69 -6.77
CA ARG A 37 -6.87 22.44 -5.90
C ARG A 37 -7.19 21.34 -4.88
N VAL A 38 -6.18 20.63 -4.45
CA VAL A 38 -6.31 19.60 -3.42
C VAL A 38 -6.58 20.26 -2.06
N ALA A 39 -7.83 20.21 -1.59
CA ALA A 39 -8.22 20.70 -0.27
C ALA A 39 -7.86 19.69 0.83
N ASP A 40 -8.08 18.40 0.56
CA ASP A 40 -7.70 17.31 1.46
C ASP A 40 -7.14 16.11 0.67
N ARG A 41 -5.92 15.71 0.99
CA ARG A 41 -5.19 14.60 0.35
C ARG A 41 -5.69 13.22 0.77
N ARG A 42 -6.65 13.14 1.69
CA ARG A 42 -7.18 11.89 2.27
C ARG A 42 -8.71 11.79 2.17
N ALA A 43 -9.37 12.74 1.48
CA ALA A 43 -10.84 12.79 1.31
C ALA A 43 -11.60 12.54 2.64
N GLY A 44 -11.22 13.23 3.73
CA GLY A 44 -11.83 13.05 5.06
C GLY A 44 -11.63 11.65 5.65
N ARG A 45 -10.71 10.83 5.13
CA ARG A 45 -10.55 9.40 5.47
C ARG A 45 -11.87 8.65 5.30
N ILE A 46 -12.45 8.70 4.10
CA ILE A 46 -13.67 7.93 3.76
C ILE A 46 -13.57 6.48 4.23
N SER A 47 -14.73 5.88 4.53
CA SER A 47 -14.77 4.48 4.97
C SER A 47 -14.26 3.52 3.90
N THR A 48 -13.81 2.34 4.31
CA THR A 48 -13.36 1.28 3.39
C THR A 48 -14.47 0.85 2.43
N GLU A 49 -15.73 0.81 2.86
CA GLU A 49 -16.90 0.50 2.04
C GLU A 49 -17.12 1.56 0.94
N THR A 50 -16.97 2.84 1.30
CA THR A 50 -17.01 3.92 0.31
C THR A 50 -15.87 3.78 -0.69
N CYS A 51 -14.66 3.50 -0.23
CA CYS A 51 -13.50 3.24 -1.09
C CYS A 51 -13.78 2.09 -2.06
N GLN A 52 -14.33 0.97 -1.58
CA GLN A 52 -14.69 -0.18 -2.42
C GLN A 52 -15.66 0.20 -3.52
N ARG A 53 -16.75 0.91 -3.18
CA ARG A 53 -17.75 1.39 -4.14
C ARG A 53 -17.14 2.29 -5.21
N LEU A 54 -16.26 3.21 -4.82
CA LEU A 54 -15.62 4.14 -5.76
C LEU A 54 -14.58 3.42 -6.64
N CYS A 55 -13.84 2.47 -6.10
CA CYS A 55 -12.92 1.64 -6.88
C CYS A 55 -13.66 0.85 -7.97
N LEU A 56 -14.87 0.33 -7.69
CA LEU A 56 -15.70 -0.34 -8.70
C LEU A 56 -16.10 0.60 -9.85
N LYS A 57 -16.36 1.89 -9.57
CA LYS A 57 -16.61 2.89 -10.62
C LYS A 57 -15.36 3.12 -11.48
N LEU A 58 -14.20 3.29 -10.84
CA LEU A 58 -12.93 3.52 -11.52
C LEU A 58 -12.45 2.29 -12.33
N ASP A 59 -12.72 1.09 -11.86
CA ASP A 59 -12.36 -0.18 -12.52
C ASP A 59 -13.13 -0.37 -13.86
N GLN A 60 -14.16 0.44 -14.12
CA GLN A 60 -14.89 0.46 -15.41
C GLN A 60 -14.21 1.34 -16.48
N ILE A 61 -13.24 2.15 -16.11
CA ILE A 61 -12.48 2.97 -17.06
C ILE A 61 -11.69 2.05 -18.00
N ARG A 62 -11.69 2.37 -19.29
CA ARG A 62 -10.96 1.62 -20.32
C ARG A 62 -9.94 2.54 -20.98
N LEU A 63 -8.73 2.02 -21.08
CA LEU A 63 -7.63 2.67 -21.78
C LEU A 63 -7.19 1.76 -22.95
N GLU A 64 -6.90 2.36 -24.08
CA GLU A 64 -6.44 1.61 -25.25
C GLU A 64 -5.03 1.05 -25.04
N GLY A 65 -4.85 -0.24 -25.33
CA GLY A 65 -3.56 -0.92 -25.28
C GLY A 65 -3.02 -1.20 -23.86
N VAL A 66 -3.89 -1.11 -22.82
CA VAL A 66 -3.53 -1.46 -21.44
C VAL A 66 -4.76 -1.94 -20.66
N GLU A 67 -4.60 -3.00 -19.88
CA GLU A 67 -5.58 -3.40 -18.89
C GLU A 67 -5.38 -2.54 -17.63
N LEU A 68 -6.47 -1.96 -17.15
CA LEU A 68 -6.49 -1.17 -15.92
C LEU A 68 -7.17 -1.98 -14.83
N ILE A 69 -6.52 -2.10 -13.66
CA ILE A 69 -7.08 -2.77 -12.49
C ILE A 69 -7.02 -1.81 -11.32
N VAL A 70 -8.19 -1.51 -10.71
CA VAL A 70 -8.31 -0.62 -9.56
C VAL A 70 -8.84 -1.41 -8.37
N ARG A 71 -8.09 -1.43 -7.26
CA ARG A 71 -8.49 -2.19 -6.05
C ARG A 71 -8.41 -1.32 -4.81
N PRO A 72 -9.39 -1.44 -3.90
CA PRO A 72 -9.35 -0.77 -2.60
C PRO A 72 -8.29 -1.41 -1.71
N VAL A 73 -7.67 -0.60 -0.85
CA VAL A 73 -6.74 -1.07 0.17
C VAL A 73 -7.37 -0.93 1.56
N LYS A 74 -7.51 0.30 2.04
CA LYS A 74 -8.13 0.63 3.33
C LYS A 74 -8.47 2.11 3.38
N GLU A 75 -9.63 2.49 3.92
CA GLU A 75 -10.06 3.88 3.99
C GLU A 75 -9.98 4.56 2.61
N HIS A 76 -9.32 5.70 2.51
CA HIS A 76 -9.12 6.48 1.29
C HIS A 76 -8.05 5.93 0.33
N ARG A 77 -7.44 4.78 0.62
CA ARG A 77 -6.33 4.22 -0.14
C ARG A 77 -6.77 3.18 -1.15
N LEU A 78 -6.18 3.25 -2.33
CA LEU A 78 -6.39 2.31 -3.42
C LEU A 78 -5.06 1.97 -4.10
N VAL A 79 -5.07 0.92 -4.89
CA VAL A 79 -4.01 0.57 -5.85
C VAL A 79 -4.56 0.68 -7.25
N VAL A 80 -3.75 1.22 -8.14
CA VAL A 80 -4.01 1.22 -9.58
C VAL A 80 -2.87 0.45 -10.23
N LEU A 81 -3.22 -0.59 -10.99
CA LEU A 81 -2.30 -1.40 -11.77
C LEU A 81 -2.55 -1.18 -13.25
N PHE A 82 -1.53 -0.81 -13.97
CA PHE A 82 -1.48 -0.74 -15.42
C PHE A 82 -0.75 -1.97 -15.93
N ARG A 83 -1.42 -2.79 -16.72
CA ARG A 83 -0.90 -4.03 -17.28
C ARG A 83 -0.87 -3.95 -18.79
N GLY A 84 0.29 -4.13 -19.39
CA GLY A 84 0.46 -4.07 -20.84
C GLY A 84 1.92 -4.03 -21.25
N GLU A 85 2.18 -4.19 -22.53
CA GLU A 85 3.55 -4.17 -23.06
C GLU A 85 4.12 -2.75 -23.12
N GLY A 86 5.45 -2.63 -22.89
CA GLY A 86 6.19 -1.38 -23.04
C GLY A 86 5.82 -0.30 -22.04
N LEU A 87 5.36 -0.68 -20.83
CA LEU A 87 5.16 0.24 -19.72
C LEU A 87 6.48 0.45 -18.96
N SER A 88 6.63 1.63 -18.37
CA SER A 88 7.77 2.00 -17.53
C SER A 88 7.30 2.71 -16.28
N GLU A 89 7.88 2.33 -15.14
CA GLU A 89 7.59 2.89 -13.82
C GLU A 89 8.28 4.24 -13.56
N ALA A 90 9.16 4.68 -14.46
CA ALA A 90 9.93 5.92 -14.29
C ALA A 90 9.07 7.20 -14.46
N LEU A 91 8.15 7.39 -13.53
CA LEU A 91 7.11 8.43 -13.53
C LEU A 91 7.21 9.31 -12.29
N SER A 92 6.89 10.61 -12.46
CA SER A 92 6.66 11.50 -11.33
C SER A 92 5.30 11.20 -10.66
N ASP A 93 5.17 11.56 -9.38
CA ASP A 93 3.90 11.49 -8.68
C ASP A 93 2.91 12.57 -9.18
N SER A 94 1.59 12.30 -9.05
CA SER A 94 0.55 13.33 -9.24
C SER A 94 0.17 14.04 -7.94
N ASP A 95 0.67 13.57 -6.80
CA ASP A 95 0.41 14.13 -5.47
C ASP A 95 1.30 15.35 -5.23
N PRO A 96 0.75 16.56 -5.00
CA PRO A 96 1.53 17.75 -4.71
C PRO A 96 2.17 17.76 -3.32
N LEU A 97 1.90 16.72 -2.48
CA LEU A 97 2.37 16.54 -1.11
C LEU A 97 1.86 17.57 -0.10
N ALA A 98 1.20 18.65 -0.55
CA ALA A 98 0.59 19.67 0.30
C ALA A 98 -0.80 20.06 -0.22
N PRO A 99 -1.75 20.43 0.67
CA PRO A 99 -3.01 21.03 0.25
C PRO A 99 -2.81 22.43 -0.35
N GLY A 100 -3.85 22.94 -1.03
CA GLY A 100 -3.84 24.27 -1.68
C GLY A 100 -3.20 24.30 -3.07
N HIS A 101 -2.64 23.19 -3.55
CA HIS A 101 -2.03 23.06 -4.88
C HIS A 101 -2.89 22.19 -5.80
N PRO A 102 -2.87 22.41 -7.13
CA PRO A 102 -3.51 21.50 -8.06
C PRO A 102 -2.83 20.12 -8.04
N ALA A 103 -3.57 19.07 -8.37
CA ALA A 103 -2.98 17.77 -8.65
C ALA A 103 -1.96 17.91 -9.80
N LEU A 104 -0.80 17.29 -9.66
CA LEU A 104 0.28 17.42 -10.64
C LEU A 104 0.03 16.52 -11.85
N GLN A 105 0.43 16.99 -13.02
CA GLN A 105 0.52 16.15 -14.19
C GLN A 105 1.68 15.16 -14.03
N VAL A 106 1.42 13.88 -14.25
CA VAL A 106 2.45 12.84 -14.23
C VAL A 106 3.38 13.03 -15.43
N ARG A 107 4.68 13.09 -15.16
CA ARG A 107 5.72 13.30 -16.18
C ARG A 107 6.63 12.08 -16.26
N PRO A 108 7.12 11.73 -17.45
CA PRO A 108 8.15 10.72 -17.58
C PRO A 108 9.48 11.23 -17.00
N ILE A 109 10.13 10.41 -16.16
CA ILE A 109 11.47 10.67 -15.62
C ILE A 109 12.52 10.20 -16.62
N ARG A 110 12.20 9.16 -17.41
CA ARG A 110 13.00 8.65 -18.53
C ARG A 110 12.19 8.66 -19.83
N PRO A 111 12.84 8.74 -20.99
CA PRO A 111 12.14 8.77 -22.29
C PRO A 111 11.22 7.57 -22.55
N ASP A 112 11.61 6.36 -22.10
CA ASP A 112 10.82 5.12 -22.22
C ASP A 112 9.49 5.18 -21.45
N ALA A 113 9.35 6.07 -20.47
CA ALA A 113 8.13 6.23 -19.68
C ALA A 113 7.08 7.19 -20.32
N ALA A 114 7.36 7.80 -21.46
CA ALA A 114 6.47 8.80 -22.07
C ALA A 114 5.07 8.23 -22.36
N ARG A 115 4.99 7.01 -22.91
CA ARG A 115 3.71 6.33 -23.18
C ARG A 115 2.94 6.08 -21.88
N THR A 116 3.62 5.58 -20.85
CA THR A 116 2.99 5.30 -19.56
C THR A 116 2.49 6.57 -18.89
N ALA A 117 3.26 7.67 -18.94
CA ALA A 117 2.83 8.98 -18.42
C ALA A 117 1.54 9.46 -19.11
N ALA A 118 1.44 9.33 -20.43
CA ALA A 118 0.24 9.69 -21.19
C ALA A 118 -0.97 8.86 -20.79
N LEU A 119 -0.82 7.53 -20.62
CA LEU A 119 -1.88 6.62 -20.16
C LEU A 119 -2.36 6.97 -18.74
N VAL A 120 -1.43 7.23 -17.82
CA VAL A 120 -1.75 7.60 -16.44
C VAL A 120 -2.52 8.94 -16.38
N ASN A 121 -2.08 9.97 -17.14
CA ASN A 121 -2.79 11.24 -17.19
C ASN A 121 -4.19 11.09 -17.79
N ARG A 122 -4.37 10.27 -18.84
CA ARG A 122 -5.69 9.97 -19.41
C ARG A 122 -6.58 9.27 -18.39
N PHE A 123 -6.03 8.34 -17.61
CA PHE A 123 -6.76 7.71 -16.50
C PHE A 123 -7.21 8.72 -15.45
N LEU A 124 -6.31 9.61 -15.00
CA LEU A 124 -6.61 10.64 -13.99
C LEU A 124 -7.69 11.61 -14.47
N GLU A 125 -7.68 11.99 -15.74
CA GLU A 125 -8.71 12.83 -16.36
C GLU A 125 -10.08 12.14 -16.35
N GLN A 126 -10.14 10.88 -16.80
CA GLN A 126 -11.40 10.09 -16.76
C GLN A 126 -11.88 9.85 -15.33
N ALA A 127 -10.95 9.55 -14.40
CA ALA A 127 -11.27 9.35 -12.99
C ALA A 127 -11.90 10.61 -12.36
N ARG A 128 -11.39 11.81 -12.68
CA ARG A 128 -11.99 13.07 -12.27
C ARG A 128 -13.44 13.22 -12.78
N GLY A 129 -13.70 12.86 -14.03
CA GLY A 129 -15.05 12.87 -14.59
C GLY A 129 -16.00 11.90 -13.90
N VAL A 130 -15.53 10.68 -13.59
CA VAL A 130 -16.29 9.62 -12.91
C VAL A 130 -16.63 10.00 -11.46
N LEU A 131 -15.71 10.67 -10.76
CA LEU A 131 -15.80 10.97 -9.33
C LEU A 131 -16.37 12.35 -9.01
N LYS A 132 -16.66 13.20 -10.00
CA LYS A 132 -17.01 14.62 -9.81
C LYS A 132 -18.10 14.88 -8.78
N ASP A 133 -19.07 13.96 -8.66
CA ASP A 133 -20.23 14.07 -7.76
C ASP A 133 -20.06 13.25 -6.46
N ASP A 134 -18.90 12.61 -6.24
CA ASP A 134 -18.64 11.75 -5.08
C ASP A 134 -17.86 12.50 -3.96
N HIS A 135 -18.28 13.71 -3.59
CA HIS A 135 -17.66 14.44 -2.49
C HIS A 135 -17.73 13.65 -1.17
N PRO A 136 -16.66 13.64 -0.33
CA PRO A 136 -15.38 14.38 -0.47
C PRO A 136 -14.33 13.68 -1.33
N ALA A 137 -14.61 12.55 -1.95
CA ALA A 137 -13.66 11.75 -2.72
C ALA A 137 -13.82 12.00 -4.23
N ASN A 138 -13.74 13.27 -4.65
CA ASN A 138 -14.01 13.70 -6.02
C ASN A 138 -12.80 13.67 -6.96
N MET A 139 -11.65 13.14 -6.50
CA MET A 139 -10.43 12.96 -7.29
C MET A 139 -9.55 11.88 -6.64
N ILE A 140 -8.53 11.42 -7.37
CA ILE A 140 -7.46 10.55 -6.87
C ILE A 140 -6.09 11.16 -7.13
N LEU A 141 -5.15 10.86 -6.24
CA LEU A 141 -3.73 11.19 -6.38
C LEU A 141 -2.95 9.88 -6.48
N LEU A 142 -2.07 9.76 -7.47
CA LEU A 142 -1.21 8.59 -7.67
C LEU A 142 0.23 8.91 -7.34
N ARG A 143 0.91 7.95 -6.69
CA ARG A 143 2.31 8.06 -6.30
C ARG A 143 3.01 6.71 -6.15
N GLY A 144 4.35 6.75 -6.15
CA GLY A 144 5.18 5.58 -5.94
C GLY A 144 4.97 4.52 -7.01
N PHE A 145 4.96 4.96 -8.28
CA PHE A 145 4.92 4.07 -9.43
C PHE A 145 6.09 3.09 -9.38
N ALA A 146 5.81 1.81 -9.62
CA ALA A 146 6.83 0.78 -9.60
C ALA A 146 6.42 -0.43 -10.46
N ALA A 147 7.43 -1.06 -11.05
CA ALA A 147 7.38 -2.42 -11.55
C ALA A 147 7.87 -3.40 -10.44
N PRO A 148 7.51 -4.70 -10.51
CA PRO A 148 7.97 -5.68 -9.52
C PRO A 148 9.50 -5.78 -9.57
N PRO A 149 10.17 -5.59 -8.42
CA PRO A 149 11.62 -5.70 -8.35
C PRO A 149 12.05 -7.18 -8.41
N SER A 150 13.21 -7.43 -9.00
CA SER A 150 13.87 -8.73 -8.86
C SER A 150 14.65 -8.73 -7.53
N LEU A 151 14.10 -9.41 -6.53
CA LEU A 151 14.73 -9.55 -5.21
C LEU A 151 15.10 -11.00 -4.97
N PRO A 152 16.29 -11.27 -4.39
CA PRO A 152 16.62 -12.61 -3.94
C PRO A 152 15.68 -13.00 -2.78
N PRO A 153 15.06 -14.20 -2.82
CA PRO A 153 14.17 -14.64 -1.77
C PRO A 153 14.86 -14.77 -0.41
N PHE A 154 14.25 -14.26 0.65
CA PHE A 154 14.74 -14.36 2.02
C PHE A 154 15.05 -15.81 2.44
N PRO A 155 14.15 -16.79 2.17
CA PRO A 155 14.44 -18.19 2.50
C PRO A 155 15.70 -18.76 1.82
N GLU A 156 15.99 -18.31 0.59
CA GLU A 156 17.19 -18.76 -0.12
C GLU A 156 18.47 -18.11 0.43
N LEU A 157 18.40 -16.82 0.79
CA LEU A 157 19.55 -16.09 1.33
C LEU A 157 19.94 -16.55 2.72
N PHE A 158 18.96 -16.79 3.59
CA PHE A 158 19.19 -17.06 5.01
C PHE A 158 18.99 -18.53 5.37
N GLN A 159 18.51 -19.36 4.44
CA GLN A 159 18.20 -20.78 4.65
C GLN A 159 17.19 -20.99 5.81
N LEU A 160 16.22 -20.07 5.94
CA LEU A 160 15.18 -20.06 6.96
C LEU A 160 13.80 -20.10 6.32
N ARG A 161 12.90 -20.89 6.88
CA ARG A 161 11.47 -20.80 6.56
C ARG A 161 10.93 -19.56 7.29
N ALA A 162 10.49 -18.57 6.53
CA ALA A 162 10.14 -17.26 7.07
C ALA A 162 8.66 -16.95 6.90
N ALA A 163 8.00 -16.49 7.97
CA ALA A 163 6.63 -16.01 7.95
C ALA A 163 6.55 -14.55 8.36
N ALA A 164 5.55 -13.85 7.82
CA ALA A 164 5.19 -12.50 8.22
C ALA A 164 3.77 -12.44 8.76
N ILE A 165 3.60 -11.79 9.90
CA ILE A 165 2.35 -11.53 10.59
C ILE A 165 2.19 -10.02 10.67
N THR A 166 1.19 -9.46 9.98
CA THR A 166 1.00 -8.01 9.92
C THR A 166 -0.41 -7.64 9.51
N CYS A 167 -1.00 -6.68 10.20
CA CYS A 167 -2.30 -6.08 9.87
C CYS A 167 -2.17 -4.97 8.79
N TYR A 168 -0.96 -4.63 8.33
CA TYR A 168 -0.74 -3.52 7.41
C TYR A 168 -0.32 -4.00 6.01
N PRO A 169 -1.11 -3.71 4.96
CA PRO A 169 -0.90 -4.27 3.62
C PRO A 169 0.50 -4.03 3.05
N MET A 170 1.09 -2.85 3.25
CA MET A 170 2.42 -2.52 2.72
C MET A 170 3.52 -3.46 3.23
N TYR A 171 3.53 -3.77 4.54
CA TYR A 171 4.52 -4.69 5.13
C TYR A 171 4.25 -6.14 4.72
N ARG A 172 2.96 -6.50 4.58
CA ARG A 172 2.59 -7.80 4.02
C ARG A 172 3.08 -7.96 2.57
N GLY A 173 2.96 -6.91 1.77
CA GLY A 173 3.48 -6.88 0.40
C GLY A 173 5.00 -7.00 0.35
N LEU A 174 5.71 -6.30 1.25
CA LEU A 174 7.16 -6.40 1.36
C LEU A 174 7.59 -7.84 1.69
N ALA A 175 6.96 -8.46 2.68
CA ALA A 175 7.24 -9.84 3.06
C ALA A 175 7.06 -10.81 1.86
N LYS A 176 5.98 -10.67 1.11
CA LYS A 176 5.74 -11.46 -0.11
C LYS A 176 6.80 -11.24 -1.19
N LEU A 177 7.19 -10.00 -1.41
CA LEU A 177 8.21 -9.66 -2.42
C LEU A 177 9.58 -10.27 -2.10
N VAL A 178 9.89 -10.46 -0.83
CA VAL A 178 11.12 -11.15 -0.40
C VAL A 178 10.91 -12.66 -0.15
N GLY A 179 9.78 -13.23 -0.58
CA GLY A 179 9.54 -14.67 -0.52
C GLY A 179 9.20 -15.22 0.86
N MET A 180 8.75 -14.39 1.80
CA MET A 180 8.19 -14.86 3.07
C MET A 180 6.73 -15.31 2.90
N ASP A 181 6.30 -16.28 3.69
CA ASP A 181 4.90 -16.65 3.82
C ASP A 181 4.13 -15.57 4.59
N ALA A 182 3.31 -14.77 3.90
CA ALA A 182 2.47 -13.79 4.54
C ALA A 182 1.21 -14.48 5.11
N LEU A 183 1.13 -14.62 6.42
CA LEU A 183 -0.01 -15.23 7.09
C LEU A 183 -1.30 -14.39 6.89
N PRO A 184 -2.50 -14.95 7.13
CA PRO A 184 -3.75 -14.22 6.99
C PRO A 184 -3.75 -12.89 7.77
N PHE A 185 -4.55 -11.92 7.31
CA PHE A 185 -4.68 -10.65 8.00
C PHE A 185 -5.18 -10.84 9.43
N CYS A 186 -4.53 -10.13 10.35
CA CYS A 186 -4.92 -10.02 11.74
C CYS A 186 -5.70 -8.73 11.96
N ALA A 187 -6.68 -8.73 12.86
CA ALA A 187 -7.42 -7.53 13.22
C ALA A 187 -6.68 -6.68 14.26
N ASP A 188 -5.98 -7.33 15.17
CA ASP A 188 -5.31 -6.73 16.33
C ASP A 188 -4.08 -7.54 16.77
N LEU A 189 -3.41 -7.09 17.82
CA LEU A 189 -2.22 -7.72 18.38
C LEU A 189 -2.51 -9.13 18.95
N ASP A 190 -3.70 -9.36 19.50
CA ASP A 190 -4.08 -10.69 20.01
C ASP A 190 -4.25 -11.69 18.87
N ASP A 191 -4.77 -11.26 17.71
CA ASP A 191 -4.80 -12.08 16.49
C ASP A 191 -3.40 -12.39 16.00
N GLU A 192 -2.48 -11.40 16.02
CA GLU A 192 -1.08 -11.58 15.63
C GLU A 192 -0.39 -12.62 16.52
N LEU A 193 -0.59 -12.55 17.84
CA LEU A 193 -0.05 -13.53 18.81
C LEU A 193 -0.65 -14.93 18.59
N ARG A 194 -1.96 -15.03 18.36
CA ARG A 194 -2.60 -16.32 18.03
C ARG A 194 -2.03 -16.93 16.75
N ALA A 195 -1.86 -16.09 15.72
CA ALA A 195 -1.28 -16.54 14.45
C ALA A 195 0.17 -17.01 14.63
N LEU A 196 0.97 -16.28 15.43
CA LEU A 196 2.33 -16.66 15.78
C LEU A 196 2.37 -18.01 16.49
N ALA A 197 1.62 -18.17 17.58
CA ALA A 197 1.59 -19.41 18.37
C ALA A 197 1.13 -20.62 17.55
N ALA A 198 0.10 -20.44 16.71
CA ALA A 198 -0.43 -21.51 15.87
C ALA A 198 0.53 -21.98 14.76
N ASN A 199 1.53 -21.17 14.42
CA ASN A 199 2.46 -21.46 13.33
C ASN A 199 3.92 -21.60 13.80
N TYR A 200 4.18 -21.53 15.11
CA TYR A 200 5.53 -21.41 15.66
C TYR A 200 6.46 -22.54 15.21
N ASP A 201 6.00 -23.78 15.22
CA ASP A 201 6.79 -24.96 14.82
C ASP A 201 6.96 -25.10 13.28
N ARG A 202 6.25 -24.30 12.50
CA ARG A 202 6.27 -24.39 11.04
C ARG A 202 7.37 -23.56 10.40
N PHE A 203 7.80 -22.50 11.09
CA PHE A 203 8.74 -21.51 10.56
C PHE A 203 9.91 -21.28 11.51
N ASP A 204 11.03 -20.87 10.94
CA ASP A 204 12.28 -20.61 11.66
C ASP A 204 12.48 -19.11 11.95
N PHE A 205 11.74 -18.25 11.21
CA PHE A 205 11.79 -16.79 11.36
C PHE A 205 10.39 -16.19 11.25
N PHE A 206 10.08 -15.27 12.15
CA PHE A 206 8.84 -14.49 12.12
C PHE A 206 9.13 -13.00 12.09
N PHE A 207 8.52 -12.30 11.13
CA PHE A 207 8.38 -10.85 11.14
C PHE A 207 6.98 -10.50 11.62
N VAL A 208 6.88 -9.95 12.84
CA VAL A 208 5.62 -9.48 13.42
C VAL A 208 5.61 -7.97 13.41
N HIS A 209 4.55 -7.34 12.89
CA HIS A 209 4.49 -5.89 12.74
C HIS A 209 3.26 -5.29 13.40
N TYR A 210 3.47 -4.63 14.54
CA TYR A 210 2.44 -3.87 15.27
C TYR A 210 2.41 -2.41 14.80
N LYS A 211 1.30 -1.97 14.18
CA LYS A 211 1.19 -0.65 13.48
C LYS A 211 0.74 0.48 14.39
N GLU A 212 0.08 0.23 15.53
CA GLU A 212 -0.62 1.28 16.28
C GLU A 212 0.33 2.34 16.89
N THR A 213 1.53 1.96 17.31
CA THR A 213 2.53 2.90 17.83
C THR A 213 3.02 3.88 16.77
N ASP A 214 3.27 3.38 15.57
CA ASP A 214 3.68 4.18 14.42
C ASP A 214 2.53 5.08 13.93
N ARG A 215 1.30 4.55 13.88
CA ARG A 215 0.10 5.31 13.50
C ARG A 215 -0.13 6.51 14.41
N ALA A 216 -0.03 6.32 15.74
CA ALA A 216 -0.16 7.41 16.70
C ALA A 216 0.95 8.46 16.51
N GLY A 217 2.18 8.03 16.18
CA GLY A 217 3.30 8.91 15.87
C GLY A 217 3.08 9.71 14.56
N GLU A 218 2.63 9.07 13.50
CA GLU A 218 2.32 9.72 12.21
C GLU A 218 1.21 10.79 12.33
N ASP A 219 0.23 10.56 13.21
CA ASP A 219 -0.89 11.47 13.46
C ASP A 219 -0.56 12.56 14.49
N GLY A 220 0.66 12.57 15.10
CA GLY A 220 1.05 13.47 16.16
C GLY A 220 0.25 13.26 17.45
N ASN A 221 -0.38 12.10 17.62
CA ASN A 221 -1.20 11.74 18.77
C ASN A 221 -0.35 11.15 19.88
N PHE A 222 0.25 12.03 20.70
CA PHE A 222 1.08 11.63 21.84
C PHE A 222 0.28 10.82 22.88
N ASP A 223 -0.95 11.27 23.17
CA ASP A 223 -1.81 10.63 24.18
C ASP A 223 -2.25 9.21 23.76
N GLY A 224 -2.35 8.96 22.46
CA GLY A 224 -2.64 7.62 21.92
C GLY A 224 -1.40 6.72 21.84
N LYS A 225 -0.20 7.31 21.71
CA LYS A 225 1.04 6.53 21.55
C LYS A 225 1.46 5.82 22.84
N GLY A 226 1.30 6.48 24.00
CA GLY A 226 1.57 5.89 25.31
C GLY A 226 0.81 4.58 25.53
N PRO A 227 -0.53 4.60 25.50
CA PRO A 227 -1.35 3.39 25.62
C PRO A 227 -1.02 2.28 24.61
N ALA A 228 -0.67 2.62 23.36
CA ALA A 228 -0.27 1.63 22.35
C ALA A 228 1.06 0.94 22.72
N LEU A 229 2.01 1.68 23.26
CA LEU A 229 3.27 1.11 23.78
C LEU A 229 3.03 0.22 25.01
N GLU A 230 2.20 0.67 25.95
CA GLU A 230 1.83 -0.10 27.13
C GLU A 230 1.08 -1.39 26.78
N GLU A 231 0.26 -1.37 25.71
CA GLU A 231 -0.42 -2.55 25.20
C GLU A 231 0.58 -3.56 24.66
N LEU A 232 1.56 -3.12 23.87
CA LEU A 232 2.64 -3.98 23.38
C LEU A 232 3.46 -4.55 24.54
N ASP A 233 3.83 -3.72 25.52
CA ASP A 233 4.63 -4.13 26.69
C ASP A 233 3.92 -5.25 27.49
N ARG A 234 2.62 -5.10 27.71
CA ARG A 234 1.82 -6.14 28.39
C ARG A 234 1.82 -7.49 27.63
N ARG A 235 2.02 -7.48 26.32
CA ARG A 235 2.01 -8.67 25.45
C ARG A 235 3.40 -9.27 25.21
N ILE A 236 4.48 -8.57 25.57
CA ILE A 236 5.86 -9.05 25.35
C ILE A 236 6.09 -10.43 25.97
N LEU A 237 5.54 -10.69 27.16
CA LEU A 237 5.69 -11.98 27.83
C LEU A 237 5.14 -13.13 27.01
N ALA A 238 4.04 -12.92 26.27
CA ALA A 238 3.47 -13.98 25.40
C ALA A 238 4.40 -14.36 24.24
N PHE A 239 5.22 -13.43 23.72
CA PHE A 239 6.27 -13.75 22.75
C PHE A 239 7.39 -14.58 23.40
N LEU A 240 7.79 -14.23 24.63
CA LEU A 240 8.88 -14.91 25.34
C LEU A 240 8.48 -16.30 25.84
N GLU A 241 7.21 -16.54 26.13
CA GLU A 241 6.67 -17.86 26.49
C GLU A 241 6.85 -18.92 25.41
N LEU A 242 6.96 -18.49 24.14
CA LEU A 242 7.28 -19.36 23.01
C LEU A 242 8.75 -19.81 22.98
N LYS A 243 9.60 -19.23 23.86
CA LYS A 243 11.02 -19.53 24.00
C LYS A 243 11.81 -19.42 22.69
N PRO A 244 11.74 -18.29 21.99
CA PRO A 244 12.57 -18.09 20.81
C PRO A 244 14.04 -18.04 21.17
N ASP A 245 14.90 -18.56 20.30
CA ASP A 245 16.35 -18.44 20.46
C ASP A 245 16.83 -16.98 20.40
N VAL A 246 16.14 -16.16 19.58
CA VAL A 246 16.41 -14.72 19.42
C VAL A 246 15.08 -13.96 19.35
N PHE A 247 14.95 -12.90 20.13
CA PHE A 247 13.84 -11.95 20.12
C PHE A 247 14.36 -10.54 19.97
N ILE A 248 13.96 -9.85 18.89
CA ILE A 248 14.40 -8.48 18.58
C ILE A 248 13.17 -7.58 18.48
N VAL A 249 13.19 -6.46 19.20
CA VAL A 249 12.21 -5.37 19.11
C VAL A 249 12.89 -4.14 18.53
N THR A 250 12.27 -3.51 17.50
CA THR A 250 12.81 -2.32 16.83
C THR A 250 11.79 -1.19 16.78
#